data_83b81ec5e86206ba7320bfd9c3b61e76
#
_entry.id   83b81ec5e86206ba7320bfd9c3b61e76
#
_cell.length_a   1.000
_cell.length_b   1.000
_cell.length_c   1.000
_cell.angle_alpha   90.00
_cell.angle_beta   90.00
_cell.angle_gamma   90.00
#
_symmetry.space_group_name_H-M   'P 1'
#
loop_
_entity.id
_entity.type
_entity.pdbx_description
1 polymer ?
#
loop_
_entity_poly.entity_id
_entity_poly.type
_entity_poly.pdbx_seq_one_letter_code
_entity_poly.pdbx_strand_id
1 'polypeptide(L)'
;MDEFKLKALIASEIQTSMGYLGGELTEQRTKSLEYYFGEPFGNEQDGRSQVISTDVADTIESILPTIMRTFTASPKAVQCVGNKPGDEAAAKQATDYLNHVFYKDNPGFTLMYTFFKDALLQKNGIMKIYWDDSLDVERSTYEGLTDDEFAMLVADPEVKVLEHTEYDIDDEEALKEAADYIEAQGMPSDVQSSGKMHDVVVNRMNKKGQVRIENVPPEEFLIARNAKTIEDAHFTAHRKYITRSELVEMGFDVDEVKSLPTDNDQRYSEERTARYEDLDYNSLNRHTASDSANEQILIYECYIKIDEDEDGIAELRKV
;
A
#
# COMPACT_ATOMS: atom_id res chain seq x y z
N MET A 1 15.06 -26.55 2.88
CA MET A 1 14.89 -26.61 1.38
C MET A 1 15.91 -25.68 0.72
N ASP A 2 16.42 -26.00 -0.49
CA ASP A 2 17.33 -25.12 -1.24
C ASP A 2 16.56 -23.94 -1.87
N GLU A 3 17.12 -22.74 -1.84
CA GLU A 3 16.51 -21.50 -2.36
C GLU A 3 16.11 -21.61 -3.84
N PHE A 4 16.92 -22.30 -4.64
CA PHE A 4 16.59 -22.55 -6.05
C PHE A 4 15.33 -23.41 -6.22
N LYS A 5 15.16 -24.44 -5.38
CA LYS A 5 13.97 -25.28 -5.39
C LYS A 5 12.73 -24.51 -4.94
N LEU A 6 12.89 -23.64 -3.92
CA LEU A 6 11.81 -22.79 -3.44
C LEU A 6 11.33 -21.84 -4.55
N LYS A 7 12.24 -21.13 -5.22
CA LYS A 7 11.91 -20.26 -6.35
C LYS A 7 11.21 -21.00 -7.49
N ALA A 8 11.68 -22.21 -7.83
CA ALA A 8 11.05 -23.01 -8.87
C ALA A 8 9.63 -23.47 -8.49
N LEU A 9 9.42 -23.84 -7.23
CA LEU A 9 8.12 -24.24 -6.70
C LEU A 9 7.14 -23.06 -6.75
N ILE A 10 7.54 -21.90 -6.23
CA ILE A 10 6.72 -20.69 -6.25
C ILE A 10 6.37 -20.28 -7.68
N ALA A 11 7.32 -20.29 -8.60
CA ALA A 11 7.06 -19.97 -10.00
C ALA A 11 6.03 -20.92 -10.63
N SER A 12 6.11 -22.22 -10.31
CA SER A 12 5.15 -23.24 -10.75
C SER A 12 3.75 -22.99 -10.19
N GLU A 13 3.64 -22.65 -8.90
CA GLU A 13 2.36 -22.36 -8.25
C GLU A 13 1.73 -21.08 -8.80
N ILE A 14 2.52 -20.03 -9.01
CA ILE A 14 2.07 -18.79 -9.66
C ILE A 14 1.51 -19.11 -11.05
N GLN A 15 2.26 -19.84 -11.86
CA GLN A 15 1.83 -20.17 -13.23
C GLN A 15 0.56 -21.02 -13.24
N THR A 16 0.43 -22.00 -12.34
CA THR A 16 -0.75 -22.85 -12.19
C THR A 16 -1.98 -22.03 -11.77
N SER A 17 -1.81 -21.14 -10.78
CA SER A 17 -2.88 -20.26 -10.28
C SER A 17 -3.31 -19.24 -11.34
N MET A 18 -2.37 -18.65 -12.07
CA MET A 18 -2.65 -17.73 -13.18
C MET A 18 -3.37 -18.44 -14.33
N GLY A 19 -2.97 -19.66 -14.68
CA GLY A 19 -3.63 -20.44 -15.72
C GLY A 19 -5.09 -20.78 -15.40
N TYR A 20 -5.42 -20.96 -14.13
CA TYR A 20 -6.80 -21.15 -13.67
C TYR A 20 -7.60 -19.85 -13.74
N LEU A 21 -7.02 -18.73 -13.28
CA LEU A 21 -7.66 -17.41 -13.33
C LEU A 21 -7.78 -16.87 -14.78
N GLY A 22 -6.79 -17.14 -15.63
CA GLY A 22 -6.77 -16.72 -17.05
C GLY A 22 -7.75 -17.47 -17.98
N GLY A 23 -8.66 -18.26 -17.41
CA GLY A 23 -9.65 -19.01 -18.17
C GLY A 23 -11.05 -18.35 -18.18
N GLU A 24 -12.07 -19.17 -18.02
CA GLU A 24 -13.49 -18.79 -18.06
C GLU A 24 -13.84 -17.69 -17.02
N LEU A 25 -13.19 -17.69 -15.86
CA LEU A 25 -13.44 -16.70 -14.82
C LEU A 25 -13.02 -15.30 -15.23
N THR A 26 -11.84 -15.15 -15.84
CA THR A 26 -11.35 -13.87 -16.37
C THR A 26 -12.30 -13.34 -17.45
N GLU A 27 -12.69 -14.19 -18.40
CA GLU A 27 -13.63 -13.79 -19.44
C GLU A 27 -14.97 -13.31 -18.87
N GLN A 28 -15.50 -13.99 -17.85
CA GLN A 28 -16.75 -13.59 -17.20
C GLN A 28 -16.62 -12.27 -16.44
N ARG A 29 -15.47 -12.02 -15.78
CA ARG A 29 -15.19 -10.79 -15.04
C ARG A 29 -15.00 -9.62 -16.00
N THR A 30 -14.23 -9.82 -17.07
CA THR A 30 -14.04 -8.81 -18.12
C THR A 30 -15.37 -8.40 -18.73
N LYS A 31 -16.21 -9.36 -19.13
CA LYS A 31 -17.57 -9.09 -19.65
C LYS A 31 -18.46 -8.35 -18.64
N SER A 32 -18.34 -8.65 -17.34
CA SER A 32 -19.10 -7.94 -16.32
C SER A 32 -18.71 -6.47 -16.22
N LEU A 33 -17.41 -6.16 -16.37
CA LEU A 33 -16.90 -4.79 -16.42
C LEU A 33 -17.34 -4.07 -17.71
N GLU A 34 -17.20 -4.71 -18.88
CA GLU A 34 -17.67 -4.18 -20.16
C GLU A 34 -19.17 -3.80 -20.11
N TYR A 35 -20.02 -4.68 -19.56
CA TYR A 35 -21.44 -4.38 -19.36
C TYR A 35 -21.70 -3.25 -18.37
N TYR A 36 -20.88 -3.15 -17.32
CA TYR A 36 -20.99 -2.07 -16.34
C TYR A 36 -20.63 -0.73 -16.96
N PHE A 37 -19.57 -0.66 -17.76
CA PHE A 37 -19.16 0.57 -18.46
C PHE A 37 -20.00 0.87 -19.70
N GLY A 38 -20.80 -0.08 -20.18
CA GLY A 38 -21.63 0.10 -21.35
C GLY A 38 -20.83 0.07 -22.66
N GLU A 39 -19.81 -0.78 -22.70
CA GLU A 39 -19.00 -0.95 -23.92
C GLU A 39 -19.78 -1.57 -25.08
N PRO A 40 -19.44 -1.21 -26.32
CA PRO A 40 -20.01 -1.80 -27.51
C PRO A 40 -19.74 -3.32 -27.57
N PHE A 41 -20.76 -4.09 -27.96
CA PHE A 41 -20.64 -5.56 -28.09
C PHE A 41 -19.87 -6.02 -29.32
N GLY A 42 -19.47 -5.09 -30.21
CA GLY A 42 -18.74 -5.39 -31.44
C GLY A 42 -19.62 -5.98 -32.57
N ASN A 43 -20.93 -6.05 -32.36
CA ASN A 43 -21.90 -6.51 -33.38
C ASN A 43 -22.75 -5.37 -33.95
N GLU A 44 -22.39 -4.12 -33.67
CA GLU A 44 -23.06 -2.92 -34.13
C GLU A 44 -22.95 -2.80 -35.64
N GLN A 45 -24.05 -2.39 -36.27
CA GLN A 45 -24.12 -2.20 -37.74
C GLN A 45 -24.20 -0.71 -38.06
N ASP A 46 -23.38 -0.27 -39.01
CA ASP A 46 -23.42 1.09 -39.52
C ASP A 46 -24.84 1.47 -40.00
N GLY A 47 -25.31 2.63 -39.56
CA GLY A 47 -26.65 3.15 -39.89
C GLY A 47 -27.77 2.61 -39.01
N ARG A 48 -27.49 1.80 -37.98
CA ARG A 48 -28.45 1.41 -36.93
C ARG A 48 -28.13 2.10 -35.61
N SER A 49 -29.10 2.04 -34.67
CA SER A 49 -28.90 2.56 -33.34
C SER A 49 -27.76 1.77 -32.64
N GLN A 50 -26.81 2.50 -32.08
CA GLN A 50 -25.69 1.96 -31.30
C GLN A 50 -25.85 2.30 -29.82
N VAL A 51 -27.09 2.55 -29.37
CA VAL A 51 -27.39 2.82 -27.98
C VAL A 51 -27.25 1.53 -27.16
N ILE A 52 -26.41 1.54 -26.16
CA ILE A 52 -26.17 0.44 -25.22
C ILE A 52 -26.93 0.75 -23.94
N SER A 53 -27.58 -0.27 -23.37
CA SER A 53 -28.24 -0.17 -22.07
C SER A 53 -27.22 -0.37 -20.94
N THR A 54 -27.28 0.50 -19.93
CA THR A 54 -26.44 0.44 -18.71
C THR A 54 -27.15 -0.25 -17.54
N ASP A 55 -28.02 -1.23 -17.83
CA ASP A 55 -28.84 -1.91 -16.82
C ASP A 55 -28.01 -2.55 -15.71
N VAL A 56 -26.80 -3.03 -16.01
CA VAL A 56 -25.87 -3.60 -15.01
C VAL A 56 -25.37 -2.51 -14.07
N ALA A 57 -24.94 -1.38 -14.62
CA ALA A 57 -24.50 -0.23 -13.81
C ALA A 57 -25.63 0.28 -12.92
N ASP A 58 -26.82 0.51 -13.50
CA ASP A 58 -27.99 1.01 -12.77
C ASP A 58 -28.39 0.06 -11.63
N THR A 59 -28.32 -1.25 -11.86
CA THR A 59 -28.61 -2.26 -10.83
C THR A 59 -27.59 -2.22 -9.71
N ILE A 60 -26.30 -2.21 -10.02
CA ILE A 60 -25.21 -2.19 -9.03
C ILE A 60 -25.23 -0.90 -8.22
N GLU A 61 -25.35 0.25 -8.91
CA GLU A 61 -25.39 1.56 -8.25
C GLU A 61 -26.67 1.79 -7.41
N SER A 62 -27.74 0.99 -7.63
CA SER A 62 -28.92 0.99 -6.77
C SER A 62 -28.77 0.10 -5.54
N ILE A 63 -28.07 -1.04 -5.67
CA ILE A 63 -27.90 -2.02 -4.59
C ILE A 63 -26.80 -1.57 -3.63
N LEU A 64 -25.68 -1.06 -4.14
CA LEU A 64 -24.50 -0.69 -3.37
C LEU A 64 -24.78 0.29 -2.22
N PRO A 65 -25.55 1.39 -2.40
CA PRO A 65 -25.90 2.28 -1.29
C PRO A 65 -26.74 1.60 -0.21
N THR A 66 -27.56 0.62 -0.59
CA THR A 66 -28.38 -0.12 0.38
C THR A 66 -27.52 -1.02 1.26
N ILE A 67 -26.54 -1.72 0.66
CA ILE A 67 -25.53 -2.50 1.38
C ILE A 67 -24.71 -1.57 2.28
N MET A 68 -24.17 -0.49 1.73
CA MET A 68 -23.37 0.48 2.48
C MET A 68 -24.13 1.04 3.69
N ARG A 69 -25.39 1.40 3.52
CA ARG A 69 -26.23 1.89 4.62
C ARG A 69 -26.35 0.87 5.76
N THR A 70 -26.41 -0.41 5.45
CA THR A 70 -26.50 -1.46 6.49
C THR A 70 -25.27 -1.46 7.39
N PHE A 71 -24.08 -1.26 6.81
CA PHE A 71 -22.81 -1.27 7.57
C PHE A 71 -22.43 0.09 8.15
N THR A 72 -22.94 1.19 7.59
CA THR A 72 -22.62 2.56 8.03
C THR A 72 -23.73 3.23 8.85
N ALA A 73 -24.85 2.55 9.09
CA ALA A 73 -25.97 3.08 9.88
C ALA A 73 -25.57 3.37 11.33
N SER A 74 -24.55 2.71 11.83
CA SER A 74 -23.95 2.93 13.16
C SER A 74 -22.53 3.47 13.01
N PRO A 75 -22.05 4.34 13.91
CA PRO A 75 -20.66 4.75 13.96
C PRO A 75 -19.70 3.61 14.35
N LYS A 76 -20.25 2.42 14.66
CA LYS A 76 -19.52 1.22 15.02
C LYS A 76 -19.81 0.12 14.01
N ALA A 77 -18.79 -0.26 13.23
CA ALA A 77 -18.87 -1.40 12.30
C ALA A 77 -18.79 -2.74 13.06
N VAL A 78 -18.06 -2.76 14.16
CA VAL A 78 -17.81 -3.97 14.97
C VAL A 78 -18.20 -3.72 16.42
N GLN A 79 -18.81 -4.70 17.05
CA GLN A 79 -19.12 -4.70 18.48
C GLN A 79 -18.61 -5.99 19.11
N CYS A 80 -17.69 -5.86 20.07
CA CYS A 80 -17.22 -6.98 20.87
C CYS A 80 -18.15 -7.19 22.07
N VAL A 81 -18.40 -8.44 22.42
CA VAL A 81 -19.22 -8.84 23.57
C VAL A 81 -18.35 -9.68 24.51
N GLY A 82 -18.43 -9.40 25.81
CA GLY A 82 -17.71 -10.16 26.83
C GLY A 82 -18.27 -11.58 26.93
N ASN A 83 -17.38 -12.58 27.02
CA ASN A 83 -17.77 -13.98 27.16
C ASN A 83 -17.89 -14.42 28.62
N LYS A 84 -17.30 -13.67 29.54
CA LYS A 84 -17.33 -13.99 30.99
C LYS A 84 -17.78 -12.77 31.79
N PRO A 85 -18.36 -12.99 33.00
CA PRO A 85 -18.64 -11.91 33.90
C PRO A 85 -17.36 -11.14 34.26
N GLY A 86 -17.39 -9.82 34.05
CA GLY A 86 -16.23 -8.93 34.25
C GLY A 86 -15.49 -8.52 33.00
N ASP A 87 -15.72 -9.15 31.84
CA ASP A 87 -15.07 -8.81 30.54
C ASP A 87 -15.70 -7.59 29.84
N GLU A 88 -16.76 -7.01 30.42
CA GLU A 88 -17.53 -5.92 29.77
C GLU A 88 -16.67 -4.69 29.46
N ALA A 89 -15.79 -4.31 30.39
CA ALA A 89 -14.91 -3.17 30.21
C ALA A 89 -13.87 -3.42 29.08
N ALA A 90 -13.30 -4.62 29.04
CA ALA A 90 -12.37 -5.05 28.00
C ALA A 90 -13.06 -5.14 26.63
N ALA A 91 -14.28 -5.69 26.58
CA ALA A 91 -15.07 -5.77 25.35
C ALA A 91 -15.43 -4.37 24.81
N LYS A 92 -15.75 -3.42 25.68
CA LYS A 92 -15.99 -2.03 25.29
C LYS A 92 -14.71 -1.38 24.74
N GLN A 93 -13.58 -1.55 25.42
CA GLN A 93 -12.30 -1.03 24.96
C GLN A 93 -11.90 -1.63 23.60
N ALA A 94 -12.04 -2.94 23.43
CA ALA A 94 -11.79 -3.63 22.16
C ALA A 94 -12.70 -3.10 21.04
N THR A 95 -14.00 -2.88 21.34
CA THR A 95 -14.95 -2.29 20.40
C THR A 95 -14.48 -0.90 19.95
N ASP A 96 -14.14 -0.03 20.88
CA ASP A 96 -13.75 1.34 20.58
C ASP A 96 -12.41 1.37 19.80
N TYR A 97 -11.46 0.51 20.15
CA TYR A 97 -10.16 0.39 19.47
C TYR A 97 -10.33 -0.15 18.02
N LEU A 98 -11.06 -1.24 17.81
CA LEU A 98 -11.26 -1.79 16.47
C LEU A 98 -11.96 -0.81 15.53
N ASN A 99 -12.96 -0.06 16.04
CA ASN A 99 -13.61 0.96 15.23
C ASN A 99 -12.69 2.17 14.96
N HIS A 100 -11.77 2.51 15.89
CA HIS A 100 -10.75 3.52 15.66
C HIS A 100 -9.81 3.09 14.52
N VAL A 101 -9.23 1.90 14.61
CA VAL A 101 -8.35 1.33 13.57
C VAL A 101 -9.05 1.31 12.21
N PHE A 102 -10.31 0.88 12.17
CA PHE A 102 -11.03 0.75 10.90
C PHE A 102 -11.41 2.09 10.27
N TYR A 103 -11.92 3.07 11.07
CA TYR A 103 -12.46 4.32 10.53
C TYR A 103 -11.51 5.52 10.62
N LYS A 104 -10.49 5.47 11.49
CA LYS A 104 -9.57 6.60 11.72
C LYS A 104 -8.18 6.33 11.17
N ASP A 105 -7.62 5.16 11.46
CA ASP A 105 -6.29 4.79 10.98
C ASP A 105 -6.35 4.30 9.53
N ASN A 106 -7.52 3.78 9.12
CA ASN A 106 -7.79 3.32 7.75
C ASN A 106 -9.04 4.01 7.17
N PRO A 107 -9.15 4.18 5.85
CA PRO A 107 -10.32 4.76 5.20
C PRO A 107 -11.47 3.74 5.09
N GLY A 108 -12.00 3.29 6.23
CA GLY A 108 -12.92 2.16 6.34
C GLY A 108 -14.17 2.26 5.45
N PHE A 109 -14.70 3.48 5.25
CA PHE A 109 -15.84 3.67 4.34
C PHE A 109 -15.48 3.34 2.89
N THR A 110 -14.35 3.88 2.40
CA THR A 110 -13.88 3.64 1.03
C THR A 110 -13.53 2.16 0.83
N LEU A 111 -12.89 1.53 1.83
CA LEU A 111 -12.56 0.11 1.81
C LEU A 111 -13.82 -0.76 1.65
N MET A 112 -14.87 -0.50 2.45
CA MET A 112 -16.13 -1.22 2.31
C MET A 112 -16.78 -0.98 0.96
N TYR A 113 -16.80 0.26 0.49
CA TYR A 113 -17.39 0.61 -0.80
C TYR A 113 -16.72 -0.16 -1.94
N THR A 114 -15.39 -0.12 -2.01
CA THR A 114 -14.62 -0.83 -3.05
C THR A 114 -14.79 -2.34 -2.95
N PHE A 115 -14.73 -2.89 -1.72
CA PHE A 115 -14.94 -4.32 -1.47
C PHE A 115 -16.29 -4.81 -1.98
N PHE A 116 -17.38 -4.12 -1.65
CA PHE A 116 -18.71 -4.51 -2.11
C PHE A 116 -18.89 -4.29 -3.60
N LYS A 117 -18.31 -3.22 -4.14
CA LYS A 117 -18.34 -2.98 -5.59
C LYS A 117 -17.63 -4.09 -6.35
N ASP A 118 -16.43 -4.49 -5.93
CA ASP A 118 -15.70 -5.61 -6.53
C ASP A 118 -16.47 -6.93 -6.37
N ALA A 119 -17.08 -7.19 -5.21
CA ALA A 119 -17.87 -8.38 -5.01
C ALA A 119 -19.08 -8.47 -5.96
N LEU A 120 -19.74 -7.36 -6.22
CA LEU A 120 -20.88 -7.29 -7.14
C LEU A 120 -20.47 -7.40 -8.60
N LEU A 121 -19.36 -6.76 -8.98
CA LEU A 121 -18.86 -6.74 -10.36
C LEU A 121 -18.08 -8.00 -10.73
N GLN A 122 -17.19 -8.43 -9.83
CA GLN A 122 -16.20 -9.47 -10.12
C GLN A 122 -16.38 -10.73 -9.28
N LYS A 123 -17.56 -10.92 -8.66
CA LYS A 123 -18.01 -12.08 -7.88
C LYS A 123 -17.40 -12.23 -6.50
N ASN A 124 -16.30 -11.61 -6.20
CA ASN A 124 -15.68 -11.60 -4.88
C ASN A 124 -14.99 -10.27 -4.57
N GLY A 125 -15.06 -9.88 -3.31
CA GLY A 125 -14.25 -8.82 -2.73
C GLY A 125 -13.16 -9.43 -1.86
N ILE A 126 -11.98 -8.86 -1.88
CA ILE A 126 -10.82 -9.35 -1.14
C ILE A 126 -10.24 -8.18 -0.35
N MET A 127 -10.00 -8.41 0.95
CA MET A 127 -9.30 -7.48 1.81
C MET A 127 -8.05 -8.14 2.37
N LYS A 128 -6.97 -7.39 2.42
CA LYS A 128 -5.72 -7.76 3.07
C LYS A 128 -5.55 -6.92 4.32
N ILE A 129 -5.27 -7.60 5.43
CA ILE A 129 -5.01 -6.96 6.72
C ILE A 129 -3.60 -7.37 7.13
N TYR A 130 -2.75 -6.39 7.41
CA TYR A 130 -1.37 -6.65 7.78
C TYR A 130 -0.86 -5.56 8.74
N TRP A 131 0.23 -5.88 9.41
CA TRP A 131 0.97 -4.92 10.21
C TRP A 131 1.94 -4.18 9.30
N ASP A 132 1.80 -2.86 9.25
CA ASP A 132 2.67 -1.97 8.51
C ASP A 132 3.67 -1.36 9.48
N ASP A 133 4.93 -1.72 9.34
CA ASP A 133 6.07 -1.21 10.09
C ASP A 133 7.00 -0.35 9.24
N SER A 134 6.48 0.14 8.10
CA SER A 134 7.20 1.05 7.24
C SER A 134 7.66 2.30 7.98
N LEU A 135 8.80 2.82 7.56
CA LEU A 135 9.38 4.04 8.10
C LEU A 135 8.71 5.24 7.44
N ASP A 136 8.10 6.09 8.26
CA ASP A 136 7.68 7.42 7.81
C ASP A 136 8.89 8.35 7.85
N VAL A 137 9.33 8.81 6.68
CA VAL A 137 10.52 9.65 6.55
C VAL A 137 10.09 11.10 6.36
N GLU A 138 10.26 11.91 7.39
CA GLU A 138 9.99 13.34 7.36
C GLU A 138 11.29 14.11 7.14
N ARG A 139 11.36 14.88 6.05
CA ARG A 139 12.50 15.76 5.77
C ARG A 139 12.28 17.11 6.46
N SER A 140 13.24 17.50 7.32
CA SER A 140 13.24 18.77 8.02
C SER A 140 14.55 19.51 7.77
N THR A 141 14.45 20.83 7.64
CA THR A 141 15.62 21.72 7.48
C THR A 141 15.72 22.59 8.73
N TYR A 142 16.88 22.64 9.29
CA TYR A 142 17.22 23.50 10.44
C TYR A 142 18.34 24.43 10.01
N GLU A 143 18.18 25.73 10.32
CA GLU A 143 19.16 26.77 9.99
C GLU A 143 19.61 27.42 11.29
N GLY A 144 20.90 27.72 11.39
CA GLY A 144 21.46 28.47 12.51
C GLY A 144 21.47 27.71 13.85
N LEU A 145 21.67 26.38 13.82
CA LEU A 145 21.81 25.60 15.06
C LEU A 145 23.16 25.86 15.71
N THR A 146 23.18 25.97 17.03
CA THR A 146 24.41 25.98 17.81
C THR A 146 25.05 24.59 17.88
N ASP A 147 26.33 24.51 18.25
CA ASP A 147 27.04 23.22 18.43
C ASP A 147 26.29 22.25 19.36
N ASP A 148 25.69 22.76 20.45
CA ASP A 148 24.96 21.95 21.41
C ASP A 148 23.63 21.45 20.84
N GLU A 149 22.91 22.30 20.12
CA GLU A 149 21.63 21.92 19.48
C GLU A 149 21.86 20.92 18.35
N PHE A 150 22.92 21.12 17.55
CA PHE A 150 23.33 20.17 16.53
C PHE A 150 23.71 18.82 17.14
N ALA A 151 24.50 18.82 18.22
CA ALA A 151 24.88 17.60 18.94
C ALA A 151 23.66 16.87 19.50
N MET A 152 22.68 17.60 20.04
CA MET A 152 21.41 17.01 20.51
C MET A 152 20.59 16.42 19.37
N LEU A 153 20.53 17.10 18.21
CA LEU A 153 19.80 16.61 17.04
C LEU A 153 20.41 15.32 16.48
N VAL A 154 21.75 15.26 16.39
CA VAL A 154 22.48 14.08 15.87
C VAL A 154 22.49 12.93 16.87
N ALA A 155 22.33 13.20 18.15
CA ALA A 155 22.24 12.15 19.19
C ALA A 155 20.92 11.34 19.11
N ASP A 156 19.90 11.87 18.42
CA ASP A 156 18.64 11.15 18.20
C ASP A 156 18.84 10.04 17.16
N PRO A 157 18.66 8.75 17.53
CA PRO A 157 18.85 7.63 16.61
C PRO A 157 17.86 7.59 15.44
N GLU A 158 16.74 8.34 15.54
CA GLU A 158 15.74 8.45 14.49
C GLU A 158 16.10 9.52 13.45
N VAL A 159 17.17 10.29 13.66
CA VAL A 159 17.61 11.37 12.79
C VAL A 159 18.80 10.95 11.95
N LYS A 160 18.67 11.09 10.63
CA LYS A 160 19.76 10.89 9.67
C LYS A 160 20.07 12.20 8.99
N VAL A 161 21.28 12.72 9.18
CA VAL A 161 21.77 13.93 8.52
C VAL A 161 22.00 13.64 7.04
N LEU A 162 21.41 14.45 6.15
CA LEU A 162 21.58 14.39 4.70
C LEU A 162 22.60 15.42 4.23
N GLU A 163 22.44 16.66 4.67
CA GLU A 163 23.29 17.78 4.30
C GLU A 163 23.65 18.54 5.56
N HIS A 164 24.90 18.95 5.70
CA HIS A 164 25.40 19.71 6.82
C HIS A 164 26.36 20.77 6.31
N THR A 165 26.08 22.02 6.64
CA THR A 165 26.96 23.17 6.38
C THR A 165 27.31 23.83 7.70
N GLU A 166 28.58 24.02 7.92
CA GLU A 166 29.13 24.68 9.12
C GLU A 166 29.70 26.04 8.71
N TYR A 167 29.40 27.08 9.47
CA TYR A 167 29.96 28.41 9.24
C TYR A 167 30.27 29.11 10.56
N ASP A 168 31.34 29.92 10.55
CA ASP A 168 31.73 30.73 11.70
C ASP A 168 30.96 32.05 11.68
N ILE A 169 30.47 32.49 12.82
CA ILE A 169 29.84 33.80 12.94
C ILE A 169 30.94 34.83 13.22
N ASP A 170 31.47 35.40 12.13
CA ASP A 170 32.44 36.51 12.23
C ASP A 170 31.79 37.90 12.20
N ASP A 171 30.47 38.00 12.07
CA ASP A 171 29.74 39.25 11.89
C ASP A 171 28.92 39.62 13.13
N GLU A 172 29.25 40.78 13.72
CA GLU A 172 28.54 41.33 14.90
C GLU A 172 27.03 41.56 14.67
N GLU A 173 26.61 41.72 13.42
CA GLU A 173 25.23 41.91 12.99
C GLU A 173 24.48 40.57 12.97
N ALA A 174 25.08 39.49 12.48
CA ALA A 174 24.52 38.14 12.48
C ALA A 174 24.41 37.56 13.90
N LEU A 175 25.37 37.86 14.77
CA LEU A 175 25.32 37.54 16.22
C LEU A 175 24.16 38.21 16.93
N LYS A 176 23.82 39.46 16.52
CA LYS A 176 22.67 40.17 17.06
C LYS A 176 21.35 39.60 16.59
N GLU A 177 21.23 39.26 15.30
CA GLU A 177 20.01 38.62 14.76
C GLU A 177 19.77 37.24 15.38
N ALA A 178 20.83 36.45 15.59
CA ALA A 178 20.75 35.17 16.26
C ALA A 178 20.35 35.29 17.75
N ALA A 179 20.90 36.28 18.45
CA ALA A 179 20.56 36.58 19.86
C ALA A 179 19.10 37.03 19.98
N ASP A 180 18.63 37.90 19.10
CA ASP A 180 17.24 38.38 19.06
C ASP A 180 16.25 37.24 18.75
N TYR A 181 16.64 36.29 17.89
CA TYR A 181 15.83 35.11 17.56
C TYR A 181 15.72 34.14 18.76
N ILE A 182 16.81 33.90 19.48
CA ILE A 182 16.85 33.04 20.68
C ILE A 182 16.06 33.67 21.83
N GLU A 183 16.17 35.00 22.02
CA GLU A 183 15.41 35.75 23.04
C GLU A 183 13.90 35.75 22.73
N ALA A 184 13.51 35.78 21.44
CA ALA A 184 12.12 35.69 21.01
C ALA A 184 11.50 34.31 21.29
N GLN A 185 12.31 33.26 21.41
CA GLN A 185 11.88 31.92 21.80
C GLN A 185 11.91 31.67 23.33
N GLY A 186 12.28 32.66 24.12
CA GLY A 186 12.26 32.56 25.60
C GLY A 186 13.42 31.77 26.20
N MET A 187 14.50 31.56 25.45
CA MET A 187 15.73 30.93 25.95
C MET A 187 16.72 32.00 26.38
N PRO A 188 17.51 31.77 27.48
CA PRO A 188 18.52 32.73 27.91
C PRO A 188 19.65 32.81 26.87
N SER A 189 19.92 34.02 26.38
CA SER A 189 20.98 34.30 25.43
C SER A 189 22.33 34.46 26.09
N ASP A 190 22.97 33.38 26.49
CA ASP A 190 24.41 33.35 26.80
C ASP A 190 25.20 32.95 25.52
N VAL A 191 25.04 33.74 24.47
CA VAL A 191 25.83 33.57 23.25
C VAL A 191 27.20 34.16 23.48
N GLN A 192 28.17 33.35 23.95
CA GLN A 192 29.58 33.74 23.94
C GLN A 192 30.09 33.74 22.50
N SER A 193 30.77 34.81 22.13
CA SER A 193 31.16 35.24 20.81
C SER A 193 32.27 34.42 20.12
N SER A 194 32.16 33.13 20.02
CA SER A 194 32.93 32.27 19.12
C SER A 194 32.24 30.91 18.99
N GLY A 195 31.05 30.91 18.40
CA GLY A 195 30.29 29.69 18.11
C GLY A 195 30.24 29.41 16.62
N LYS A 196 30.29 28.16 16.29
CA LYS A 196 29.98 27.68 14.96
C LYS A 196 28.46 27.51 14.88
N MET A 197 27.92 27.85 13.73
CA MET A 197 26.52 27.63 13.39
C MET A 197 26.41 26.54 12.34
N HIS A 198 25.35 25.79 12.44
CA HIS A 198 25.11 24.62 11.59
C HIS A 198 23.77 24.76 10.88
N ASP A 199 23.80 24.66 9.55
CA ASP A 199 22.61 24.46 8.74
C ASP A 199 22.56 22.97 8.37
N VAL A 200 21.43 22.35 8.68
CA VAL A 200 21.32 20.90 8.56
C VAL A 200 20.01 20.50 7.91
N VAL A 201 20.12 19.62 6.94
CA VAL A 201 18.96 18.92 6.37
C VAL A 201 18.96 17.50 6.90
N VAL A 202 17.90 17.12 7.57
CA VAL A 202 17.78 15.80 8.19
C VAL A 202 16.54 15.07 7.72
N ASN A 203 16.64 13.77 7.66
CA ASN A 203 15.50 12.86 7.59
C ASN A 203 15.23 12.30 8.97
N ARG A 204 14.05 12.55 9.50
CA ARG A 204 13.57 11.90 10.73
C ARG A 204 12.78 10.64 10.34
N MET A 205 13.23 9.50 10.83
CA MET A 205 12.63 8.20 10.57
C MET A 205 11.73 7.81 11.75
N ASN A 206 10.43 8.01 11.59
CA ASN A 206 9.43 7.64 12.58
C ASN A 206 8.91 6.23 12.30
N LYS A 207 9.15 5.27 13.21
CA LYS A 207 8.49 3.96 13.19
C LYS A 207 7.12 4.06 13.82
N LYS A 208 6.08 4.20 13.02
CA LYS A 208 4.70 4.08 13.48
C LYS A 208 4.14 2.76 12.98
N GLY A 209 4.38 1.67 13.73
CA GLY A 209 3.70 0.41 13.43
C GLY A 209 2.18 0.58 13.54
N GLN A 210 1.45 0.23 12.49
CA GLN A 210 -0.01 0.34 12.45
C GLN A 210 -0.64 -0.82 11.69
N VAL A 211 -1.89 -1.10 12.00
CA VAL A 211 -2.68 -2.06 11.21
C VAL A 211 -3.15 -1.37 9.94
N ARG A 212 -2.75 -1.91 8.80
CA ARG A 212 -3.22 -1.49 7.49
C ARG A 212 -4.25 -2.47 6.96
N ILE A 213 -5.27 -1.89 6.32
CA ILE A 213 -6.32 -2.62 5.63
C ILE A 213 -6.35 -2.10 4.20
N GLU A 214 -6.19 -2.99 3.23
CA GLU A 214 -6.25 -2.62 1.81
C GLU A 214 -7.19 -3.56 1.05
N ASN A 215 -7.86 -3.03 0.04
CA ASN A 215 -8.57 -3.84 -0.92
C ASN A 215 -7.58 -4.41 -1.93
N VAL A 216 -7.73 -5.70 -2.21
CA VAL A 216 -6.97 -6.38 -3.23
C VAL A 216 -7.91 -6.62 -4.41
N PRO A 217 -7.67 -6.02 -5.58
CA PRO A 217 -8.43 -6.30 -6.77
C PRO A 217 -8.45 -7.81 -7.04
N PRO A 218 -9.61 -8.41 -7.39
CA PRO A 218 -9.69 -9.85 -7.61
C PRO A 218 -8.73 -10.40 -8.66
N GLU A 219 -8.32 -9.59 -9.63
CA GLU A 219 -7.32 -9.92 -10.65
C GLU A 219 -5.89 -9.95 -10.10
N GLU A 220 -5.63 -9.33 -8.95
CA GLU A 220 -4.31 -9.30 -8.30
C GLU A 220 -4.15 -10.41 -7.27
N PHE A 221 -5.22 -11.10 -6.90
CA PHE A 221 -5.20 -12.19 -5.93
C PHE A 221 -5.11 -13.54 -6.62
N LEU A 222 -4.08 -14.30 -6.26
CA LEU A 222 -3.86 -15.65 -6.72
C LEU A 222 -4.15 -16.65 -5.60
N ILE A 223 -4.79 -17.75 -5.93
CA ILE A 223 -5.06 -18.85 -5.00
C ILE A 223 -4.87 -20.19 -5.70
N ALA A 224 -4.44 -21.20 -4.96
CA ALA A 224 -4.30 -22.56 -5.46
C ALA A 224 -5.62 -23.08 -6.03
N ARG A 225 -5.57 -23.67 -7.23
CA ARG A 225 -6.75 -24.12 -8.01
C ARG A 225 -7.70 -25.04 -7.24
N ASN A 226 -7.16 -25.88 -6.37
CA ASN A 226 -7.93 -26.89 -5.61
C ASN A 226 -8.42 -26.40 -4.26
N ALA A 227 -8.10 -25.17 -3.87
CA ALA A 227 -8.51 -24.60 -2.59
C ALA A 227 -10.00 -24.25 -2.61
N LYS A 228 -10.70 -24.56 -1.51
CA LYS A 228 -12.09 -24.16 -1.29
C LYS A 228 -12.19 -22.89 -0.46
N THR A 229 -11.24 -22.67 0.42
CA THR A 229 -11.12 -21.51 1.30
C THR A 229 -9.67 -21.05 1.34
N ILE A 230 -9.44 -19.83 1.83
CA ILE A 230 -8.08 -19.32 2.04
C ILE A 230 -7.32 -20.18 3.07
N GLU A 231 -8.00 -20.68 4.10
CA GLU A 231 -7.40 -21.52 5.15
C GLU A 231 -6.94 -22.89 4.62
N ASP A 232 -7.71 -23.44 3.69
CA ASP A 232 -7.43 -24.73 3.05
C ASP A 232 -6.34 -24.60 1.96
N ALA A 233 -6.12 -23.41 1.44
CA ALA A 233 -5.14 -23.17 0.39
C ALA A 233 -3.72 -23.47 0.85
N HIS A 234 -2.99 -24.24 0.03
CA HIS A 234 -1.55 -24.43 0.22
C HIS A 234 -0.73 -23.31 -0.39
N PHE A 235 -1.32 -22.51 -1.30
CA PHE A 235 -0.70 -21.36 -1.92
C PHE A 235 -1.72 -20.24 -2.12
N THR A 236 -1.33 -19.05 -1.70
CA THR A 236 -2.00 -17.79 -2.03
C THR A 236 -0.95 -16.73 -2.34
N ALA A 237 -1.24 -15.80 -3.23
CA ALA A 237 -0.36 -14.69 -3.50
C ALA A 237 -1.12 -13.41 -3.84
N HIS A 238 -0.51 -12.29 -3.52
CA HIS A 238 -0.91 -10.96 -3.96
C HIS A 238 0.13 -10.45 -4.94
N ARG A 239 -0.27 -10.24 -6.20
CA ARG A 239 0.60 -9.61 -7.18
C ARG A 239 0.25 -8.13 -7.29
N LYS A 240 1.25 -7.27 -7.23
CA LYS A 240 1.05 -5.84 -7.41
C LYS A 240 2.23 -5.19 -8.12
N TYR A 241 1.96 -4.04 -8.71
CA TYR A 241 3.01 -3.18 -9.25
C TYR A 241 3.41 -2.17 -8.19
N ILE A 242 4.70 -2.09 -7.92
CA ILE A 242 5.29 -1.10 -7.03
C ILE A 242 6.45 -0.40 -7.71
N THR A 243 6.77 0.81 -7.28
CA THR A 243 7.89 1.55 -7.83
C THR A 243 9.23 1.06 -7.28
N ARG A 244 10.32 1.31 -8.00
CA ARG A 244 11.68 1.02 -7.49
C ARG A 244 11.95 1.75 -6.18
N SER A 245 11.47 3.01 -6.05
CA SER A 245 11.59 3.79 -4.82
C SER A 245 10.96 3.09 -3.63
N GLU A 246 9.73 2.60 -3.79
CA GLU A 246 9.03 1.84 -2.73
C GLU A 246 9.77 0.55 -2.33
N LEU A 247 10.40 -0.16 -3.30
CA LEU A 247 11.22 -1.33 -2.98
C LEU A 247 12.43 -0.97 -2.11
N VAL A 248 13.11 0.14 -2.44
CA VAL A 248 14.23 0.63 -1.64
C VAL A 248 13.77 1.07 -0.24
N GLU A 249 12.62 1.72 -0.13
CA GLU A 249 12.01 2.10 1.15
C GLU A 249 11.65 0.88 2.01
N MET A 250 11.26 -0.24 1.37
CA MET A 250 11.04 -1.53 2.06
C MET A 250 12.34 -2.18 2.55
N GLY A 251 13.51 -1.63 2.18
CA GLY A 251 14.82 -2.08 2.66
C GLY A 251 15.56 -3.00 1.72
N PHE A 252 15.12 -3.15 0.46
CA PHE A 252 15.88 -3.90 -0.56
C PHE A 252 17.10 -3.11 -1.02
N ASP A 253 18.16 -3.82 -1.40
CA ASP A 253 19.39 -3.21 -1.88
C ASP A 253 19.17 -2.41 -3.18
N VAL A 254 19.71 -1.20 -3.23
CA VAL A 254 19.51 -0.27 -4.36
C VAL A 254 20.05 -0.82 -5.67
N ASP A 255 21.20 -1.51 -5.63
CA ASP A 255 21.84 -2.04 -6.85
C ASP A 255 21.10 -3.30 -7.33
N GLU A 256 20.58 -4.11 -6.42
CA GLU A 256 19.69 -5.24 -6.76
C GLU A 256 18.40 -4.72 -7.42
N VAL A 257 17.75 -3.73 -6.81
CA VAL A 257 16.52 -3.13 -7.34
C VAL A 257 16.72 -2.52 -8.72
N LYS A 258 17.87 -1.85 -8.98
CA LYS A 258 18.22 -1.31 -10.30
C LYS A 258 18.42 -2.40 -11.36
N SER A 259 18.87 -3.58 -10.95
CA SER A 259 19.10 -4.71 -11.87
C SER A 259 17.84 -5.43 -12.27
N LEU A 260 16.71 -5.23 -11.55
CA LEU A 260 15.45 -5.88 -11.86
C LEU A 260 14.92 -5.41 -13.21
N PRO A 261 14.41 -6.34 -14.04
CA PRO A 261 13.80 -5.97 -15.31
C PRO A 261 12.52 -5.15 -15.03
N THR A 262 12.39 -4.03 -15.72
CA THR A 262 11.10 -3.34 -15.81
C THR A 262 10.16 -4.20 -16.64
N ASP A 263 8.96 -4.44 -16.13
CA ASP A 263 7.95 -5.17 -16.88
C ASP A 263 7.41 -4.29 -18.02
N ASN A 264 8.17 -4.23 -19.12
CA ASN A 264 7.71 -3.67 -20.39
C ASN A 264 6.76 -4.62 -21.12
N ASP A 265 6.56 -5.82 -20.59
CA ASP A 265 5.80 -6.86 -21.23
C ASP A 265 4.37 -6.84 -20.72
N GLN A 266 3.51 -6.22 -21.46
CA GLN A 266 2.09 -6.30 -21.79
C GLN A 266 1.22 -7.37 -21.07
N ARG A 267 1.58 -7.87 -19.92
CA ARG A 267 0.78 -8.85 -19.16
C ARG A 267 -0.19 -8.19 -18.21
N TYR A 268 -0.77 -7.07 -18.62
CA TYR A 268 -1.99 -6.63 -17.98
C TYR A 268 -3.03 -7.71 -18.22
N SER A 269 -3.65 -8.22 -17.17
CA SER A 269 -4.80 -9.09 -17.34
C SER A 269 -5.89 -8.30 -18.08
N GLU A 270 -6.66 -8.97 -18.94
CA GLU A 270 -7.79 -8.36 -19.62
C GLU A 270 -8.75 -7.67 -18.62
N GLU A 271 -8.92 -8.25 -17.43
CA GLU A 271 -9.69 -7.70 -16.33
C GLU A 271 -9.16 -6.34 -15.85
N ARG A 272 -7.83 -6.20 -15.71
CA ARG A 272 -7.21 -4.94 -15.32
C ARG A 272 -7.39 -3.87 -16.38
N THR A 273 -7.23 -4.24 -17.65
CA THR A 273 -7.46 -3.34 -18.77
C THR A 273 -8.92 -2.88 -18.79
N ALA A 274 -9.88 -3.78 -18.62
CA ALA A 274 -11.29 -3.45 -18.57
C ALA A 274 -11.68 -2.59 -17.35
N ARG A 275 -10.99 -2.74 -16.23
CA ARG A 275 -11.22 -1.92 -15.02
C ARG A 275 -10.84 -0.45 -15.21
N TYR A 276 -9.81 -0.18 -16.03
CA TYR A 276 -9.22 1.15 -16.22
C TYR A 276 -9.40 1.67 -17.65
N GLU A 277 -10.55 1.42 -18.23
CA GLU A 277 -10.90 1.62 -19.62
C GLU A 277 -10.63 3.02 -20.19
N ASP A 278 -10.81 4.08 -19.39
CA ASP A 278 -10.50 5.47 -19.79
C ASP A 278 -9.00 5.78 -19.87
N LEU A 279 -8.17 4.85 -19.42
CA LEU A 279 -6.72 4.99 -19.51
C LEU A 279 -6.29 4.34 -20.82
N ASP A 280 -6.13 5.16 -21.88
CA ASP A 280 -5.47 4.75 -23.10
C ASP A 280 -4.28 3.84 -22.75
N TYR A 281 -4.30 2.58 -23.18
CA TYR A 281 -3.29 1.56 -22.94
C TYR A 281 -1.85 2.10 -23.11
N ASN A 282 -1.67 3.02 -24.08
CA ASN A 282 -0.43 3.78 -24.26
C ASN A 282 -0.15 4.80 -23.14
N SER A 283 -1.14 5.25 -22.39
CA SER A 283 -0.92 6.19 -21.29
C SER A 283 -0.50 5.49 -20.01
N LEU A 284 -0.96 4.26 -19.78
CA LEU A 284 -0.46 3.42 -18.68
C LEU A 284 1.01 3.03 -18.90
N ASN A 285 1.42 2.81 -20.14
CA ASN A 285 2.81 2.56 -20.53
C ASN A 285 3.64 3.85 -20.69
N ARG A 286 3.01 5.05 -20.74
CA ARG A 286 3.73 6.33 -20.81
C ARG A 286 4.30 6.81 -19.50
N HIS A 287 4.06 6.12 -18.39
CA HIS A 287 4.94 6.21 -17.23
C HIS A 287 6.25 5.45 -17.45
N THR A 288 6.85 5.56 -18.64
CA THR A 288 8.29 5.65 -18.74
C THR A 288 8.63 6.96 -18.06
N ALA A 289 8.62 6.89 -16.74
CA ALA A 289 9.00 7.99 -15.90
C ALA A 289 10.34 8.50 -16.45
N SER A 290 10.45 9.80 -16.61
CA SER A 290 11.72 10.44 -16.87
C SER A 290 12.74 10.14 -15.77
N ASP A 291 12.30 9.51 -14.68
CA ASP A 291 13.08 9.08 -13.53
C ASP A 291 12.93 7.57 -13.32
N SER A 292 14.05 6.85 -13.31
CA SER A 292 14.09 5.41 -13.08
C SER A 292 13.56 4.97 -11.71
N ALA A 293 13.53 5.85 -10.72
CA ALA A 293 12.98 5.58 -9.39
C ALA A 293 11.47 5.30 -9.41
N ASN A 294 10.75 5.89 -10.36
CA ASN A 294 9.31 5.74 -10.53
C ASN A 294 8.91 4.59 -11.49
N GLU A 295 9.88 3.85 -12.02
CA GLU A 295 9.58 2.67 -12.83
C GLU A 295 8.89 1.59 -12.00
N GLN A 296 7.79 1.04 -12.55
CA GLN A 296 7.01 0.00 -11.89
C GLN A 296 7.60 -1.39 -12.12
N ILE A 297 7.65 -2.16 -11.06
CA ILE A 297 8.09 -3.55 -11.03
C ILE A 297 6.94 -4.40 -10.53
N LEU A 298 6.69 -5.53 -11.20
CA LEU A 298 5.71 -6.51 -10.77
C LEU A 298 6.31 -7.38 -9.67
N ILE A 299 5.68 -7.37 -8.50
CA ILE A 299 6.04 -8.23 -7.38
C ILE A 299 4.93 -9.21 -7.02
N TYR A 300 5.31 -10.31 -6.43
CA TYR A 300 4.42 -11.32 -5.87
C TYR A 300 4.75 -11.52 -4.40
N GLU A 301 3.80 -11.20 -3.54
CA GLU A 301 3.85 -11.54 -2.12
C GLU A 301 3.15 -12.88 -1.93
N CYS A 302 3.94 -13.93 -1.72
CA CYS A 302 3.45 -15.29 -1.70
C CYS A 302 3.34 -15.83 -0.28
N TYR A 303 2.26 -16.58 -0.02
CA TYR A 303 2.06 -17.37 1.19
C TYR A 303 1.91 -18.83 0.77
N ILE A 304 2.86 -19.67 1.16
CA ILE A 304 2.93 -21.06 0.74
C ILE A 304 3.14 -21.98 1.94
N LYS A 305 2.45 -23.14 1.94
CA LYS A 305 2.68 -24.20 2.91
C LYS A 305 3.74 -25.17 2.38
N ILE A 306 4.90 -25.19 3.01
CA ILE A 306 6.04 -26.03 2.64
C ILE A 306 6.66 -26.66 3.88
N ASP A 307 7.16 -27.88 3.72
CA ASP A 307 8.00 -28.57 4.68
C ASP A 307 9.47 -28.17 4.39
N GLU A 308 10.02 -27.26 5.20
CA GLU A 308 11.38 -26.74 4.99
C GLU A 308 12.42 -27.61 5.69
N ASP A 309 12.10 -28.14 6.87
CA ASP A 309 12.99 -28.94 7.71
C ASP A 309 12.88 -30.46 7.49
N GLU A 310 11.98 -30.86 6.59
CA GLU A 310 11.78 -32.30 6.18
C GLU A 310 11.22 -33.18 7.33
N ASP A 311 10.45 -32.56 8.25
CA ASP A 311 9.78 -33.27 9.34
C ASP A 311 8.44 -33.95 8.92
N GLY A 312 7.97 -33.66 7.71
CA GLY A 312 6.71 -34.16 7.14
C GLY A 312 5.50 -33.26 7.43
N ILE A 313 5.70 -32.12 8.07
CA ILE A 313 4.65 -31.11 8.35
C ILE A 313 4.93 -29.86 7.51
N ALA A 314 3.93 -29.42 6.76
CA ALA A 314 4.07 -28.21 5.94
C ALA A 314 3.66 -26.97 6.75
N GLU A 315 4.58 -26.03 6.92
CA GLU A 315 4.35 -24.75 7.59
C GLU A 315 4.08 -23.64 6.59
N LEU A 316 3.29 -22.66 7.06
CA LEU A 316 3.02 -21.46 6.27
C LEU A 316 4.24 -20.52 6.27
N ARG A 317 4.72 -20.21 5.08
CA ARG A 317 5.83 -19.28 4.85
C ARG A 317 5.37 -18.11 4.00
N LYS A 318 5.88 -16.92 4.34
CA LYS A 318 5.77 -15.72 3.50
C LYS A 318 7.06 -15.56 2.70
N VAL A 319 6.94 -15.38 1.39
CA VAL A 319 8.05 -15.23 0.44
C VAL A 319 7.78 -14.06 -0.51
#